data_5fee33431cb685aa172c85a2d93d04e1
#
_entry.id   5fee33431cb685aa172c85a2d93d04e1
#
_cell.length_a   1.000
_cell.length_b   1.000
_cell.length_c   1.000
_cell.angle_alpha   90.00
_cell.angle_beta   90.00
_cell.angle_gamma   90.00
#
_symmetry.space_group_name_H-M   'P 1'
#
loop_
_entity.id
_entity.type
_entity.pdbx_description
1 polymer ?
#
loop_
_entity_poly.entity_id
_entity_poly.type
_entity_poly.pdbx_seq_one_letter_code
_entity_poly.pdbx_strand_id
1 'polypeptide(L)'
;MKKFLTLALSAFFLFLSFCGCEPISDCKGNTTQNTTETMETTESVFAATDKPVIYLYPETETEIFVKLSYAGKLYCTYPAYNDGWRVIARPDGMLTSLADGKEYSYLFWDGYANIEYDMSRGFVVKGEDTAVFLQDILAKMGMTAKEYNEFIVYWLPRMQKNPYNLITFQGDAYTENAVLDITPKPDSILRVFMVYRPLETPVEIEEPEIVSFERSGFTVVEWGGTELPR
;
A
#
# COMPACT_ATOMS: atom_id res chain seq x y z
N MET A 1 -39.49 33.74 -29.90
CA MET A 1 -38.63 34.47 -30.87
C MET A 1 -37.32 33.71 -30.88
N LYS A 2 -37.07 32.78 -31.74
CA LYS A 2 -36.46 32.76 -33.07
C LYS A 2 -35.20 33.61 -33.17
N LYS A 3 -34.02 32.93 -33.31
CA LYS A 3 -33.09 33.01 -34.46
C LYS A 3 -31.77 32.36 -34.08
N PHE A 4 -31.34 31.32 -34.76
CA PHE A 4 -30.43 31.07 -35.89
C PHE A 4 -28.95 30.99 -35.43
N LEU A 5 -28.29 29.81 -35.42
CA LEU A 5 -27.67 29.06 -36.49
C LEU A 5 -26.54 29.85 -37.23
N THR A 6 -25.29 29.44 -37.04
CA THR A 6 -24.32 29.50 -38.13
C THR A 6 -23.29 28.38 -37.98
N LEU A 7 -23.27 27.55 -39.00
CA LEU A 7 -22.35 26.50 -39.37
C LEU A 7 -21.16 27.12 -40.09
N ALA A 8 -19.93 26.70 -39.79
CA ALA A 8 -18.81 26.96 -40.70
C ALA A 8 -17.95 25.69 -40.82
N LEU A 9 -18.05 25.14 -42.00
CA LEU A 9 -17.33 24.02 -42.57
C LEU A 9 -16.11 24.59 -43.34
N SER A 10 -14.90 24.01 -43.19
CA SER A 10 -13.79 24.14 -44.17
C SER A 10 -12.78 23.07 -43.83
N ALA A 11 -12.67 22.00 -44.50
CA ALA A 11 -12.10 21.58 -45.78
C ALA A 11 -10.56 21.57 -45.85
N PHE A 12 -10.01 20.33 -45.83
CA PHE A 12 -9.02 19.79 -46.77
C PHE A 12 -7.66 20.44 -46.91
N PHE A 13 -6.58 19.72 -46.59
CA PHE A 13 -5.47 19.53 -47.52
C PHE A 13 -4.69 18.26 -47.23
N LEU A 14 -4.72 17.37 -48.24
CA LEU A 14 -3.88 16.18 -48.42
C LEU A 14 -2.52 16.61 -48.94
N PHE A 15 -1.41 16.09 -48.38
CA PHE A 15 -0.15 16.02 -49.07
C PHE A 15 0.41 14.61 -49.01
N LEU A 16 0.30 13.92 -50.11
CA LEU A 16 1.10 12.74 -50.46
C LEU A 16 2.46 13.22 -50.97
N SER A 17 3.55 12.64 -50.49
CA SER A 17 4.81 12.61 -51.22
C SER A 17 5.41 11.23 -51.12
N PHE A 18 5.44 10.60 -52.27
CA PHE A 18 6.20 9.41 -52.63
C PHE A 18 7.66 9.80 -52.92
N CYS A 19 8.59 8.99 -52.44
CA CYS A 19 9.89 8.68 -53.09
C CYS A 19 10.59 7.71 -52.12
N GLY A 20 11.15 6.57 -52.49
CA GLY A 20 11.62 5.98 -53.67
C GLY A 20 12.57 4.89 -53.16
N CYS A 21 12.41 3.66 -53.60
CA CYS A 21 13.29 2.52 -53.33
C CYS A 21 14.64 2.70 -54.05
N GLU A 22 15.72 2.23 -53.41
CA GLU A 22 16.74 1.42 -54.14
C GLU A 22 17.50 0.50 -53.17
N PRO A 23 17.90 -0.73 -53.63
CA PRO A 23 18.56 -1.73 -52.79
C PRO A 23 20.07 -1.73 -53.04
N ILE A 24 20.86 -1.95 -52.01
CA ILE A 24 22.29 -2.27 -52.15
C ILE A 24 22.60 -3.61 -51.46
N SER A 25 23.27 -4.39 -52.27
CA SER A 25 23.77 -5.75 -52.19
C SER A 25 24.67 -6.09 -51.02
N ASP A 26 24.57 -7.36 -50.67
CA ASP A 26 25.54 -8.32 -50.12
C ASP A 26 26.88 -7.83 -49.54
N CYS A 27 27.11 -8.16 -48.28
CA CYS A 27 28.42 -8.57 -47.81
C CYS A 27 28.31 -9.76 -46.82
N LYS A 28 29.06 -10.78 -47.19
CA LYS A 28 29.20 -12.09 -46.50
C LYS A 28 29.87 -11.98 -45.14
N GLY A 29 29.33 -12.72 -44.19
CA GLY A 29 30.08 -13.61 -43.33
C GLY A 29 30.94 -12.98 -42.24
N ASN A 30 30.43 -13.05 -40.98
CA ASN A 30 31.27 -13.49 -39.90
C ASN A 30 30.38 -14.07 -38.77
N THR A 31 30.64 -15.34 -38.46
CA THR A 31 30.03 -16.08 -37.38
C THR A 31 30.58 -15.54 -36.06
N THR A 32 29.77 -14.79 -35.32
CA THR A 32 30.07 -14.44 -33.94
C THR A 32 28.99 -15.05 -33.07
N GLN A 33 29.43 -15.88 -32.16
CA GLN A 33 28.63 -16.57 -31.15
C GLN A 33 27.75 -15.54 -30.38
N ASN A 34 26.44 -15.71 -30.48
CA ASN A 34 25.49 -15.03 -29.60
C ASN A 34 25.57 -15.68 -28.23
N THR A 35 26.30 -15.06 -27.34
CA THR A 35 26.08 -15.22 -25.91
C THR A 35 24.80 -14.47 -25.58
N THR A 36 23.72 -15.21 -25.38
CA THR A 36 22.46 -14.64 -24.85
C THR A 36 22.73 -14.30 -23.39
N GLU A 37 23.17 -13.09 -23.11
CA GLU A 37 23.04 -12.52 -21.77
C GLU A 37 21.54 -12.27 -21.53
N THR A 38 20.94 -13.15 -20.75
CA THR A 38 19.63 -12.93 -20.15
C THR A 38 19.82 -11.76 -19.17
N MET A 39 19.57 -10.53 -19.63
CA MET A 39 19.37 -9.42 -18.68
C MET A 39 18.08 -9.73 -17.93
N GLU A 40 18.21 -10.25 -16.72
CA GLU A 40 17.16 -10.16 -15.71
C GLU A 40 16.97 -8.67 -15.40
N THR A 41 16.07 -8.04 -16.11
CA THR A 41 15.55 -6.73 -15.74
C THR A 41 14.70 -6.94 -14.50
N THR A 42 15.29 -6.74 -13.34
CA THR A 42 14.54 -6.54 -12.10
C THR A 42 13.79 -5.22 -12.28
N GLU A 43 12.57 -5.28 -12.79
CA GLU A 43 11.67 -4.12 -12.75
C GLU A 43 11.37 -3.83 -11.29
N SER A 44 11.94 -2.77 -10.77
CA SER A 44 11.55 -2.23 -9.48
C SER A 44 10.11 -1.72 -9.60
N VAL A 45 9.16 -2.54 -9.18
CA VAL A 45 7.74 -2.17 -9.15
C VAL A 45 7.57 -1.20 -7.99
N PHE A 46 7.26 0.06 -8.28
CA PHE A 46 6.81 0.99 -7.25
C PHE A 46 5.49 0.48 -6.68
N ALA A 47 5.54 -0.14 -5.50
CA ALA A 47 4.35 -0.57 -4.82
C ALA A 47 3.72 0.62 -4.06
N ALA A 48 2.40 0.75 -4.15
CA ALA A 48 1.67 1.67 -3.30
C ALA A 48 1.69 1.15 -1.86
N THR A 49 1.87 2.04 -0.90
CA THR A 49 1.61 1.77 0.51
C THR A 49 0.19 2.25 0.76
N ASP A 50 -0.76 1.31 0.80
CA ASP A 50 -2.18 1.62 0.85
C ASP A 50 -2.71 1.60 2.28
N LYS A 51 -3.43 2.67 2.61
CA LYS A 51 -4.26 2.76 3.80
C LYS A 51 -3.55 2.56 5.15
N PRO A 52 -2.30 2.98 5.40
CA PRO A 52 -1.84 3.00 6.76
C PRO A 52 -2.69 3.95 7.60
N VAL A 53 -3.24 3.43 8.69
CA VAL A 53 -3.97 4.21 9.70
C VAL A 53 -3.32 3.99 11.06
N ILE A 54 -3.21 5.06 11.84
CA ILE A 54 -2.53 5.07 13.14
C ILE A 54 -3.56 5.44 14.21
N TYR A 55 -3.83 4.50 15.11
CA TYR A 55 -4.64 4.71 16.30
C TYR A 55 -3.75 5.01 17.49
N LEU A 56 -4.18 5.94 18.34
CA LEU A 56 -3.47 6.37 19.53
C LEU A 56 -4.38 6.14 20.75
N TYR A 57 -3.96 5.29 21.66
CA TYR A 57 -4.72 4.92 22.88
C TYR A 57 -3.91 5.26 24.13
N PRO A 58 -3.83 6.52 24.55
CA PRO A 58 -3.20 6.88 25.82
C PRO A 58 -4.09 6.47 27.01
N GLU A 59 -3.51 6.28 28.18
CA GLU A 59 -4.29 5.95 29.40
C GLU A 59 -5.16 7.13 29.89
N THR A 60 -4.77 8.36 29.58
CA THR A 60 -5.50 9.61 29.86
C THR A 60 -5.46 10.51 28.65
N GLU A 61 -6.36 11.48 28.58
CA GLU A 61 -6.35 12.49 27.53
C GLU A 61 -4.96 13.15 27.44
N THR A 62 -4.30 13.07 26.28
CA THR A 62 -2.89 13.44 26.13
C THR A 62 -2.67 14.14 24.79
N GLU A 63 -1.90 15.22 24.81
CA GLU A 63 -1.37 15.83 23.60
C GLU A 63 -0.25 14.93 23.04
N ILE A 64 -0.39 14.52 21.77
CA ILE A 64 0.54 13.62 21.10
C ILE A 64 1.00 14.28 19.79
N PHE A 65 2.30 14.23 19.56
CA PHE A 65 2.90 14.57 18.28
C PHE A 65 3.35 13.29 17.58
N VAL A 66 2.92 13.11 16.32
CA VAL A 66 3.31 11.98 15.48
C VAL A 66 4.02 12.51 14.23
N LYS A 67 5.27 12.09 14.05
CA LYS A 67 6.05 12.37 12.85
C LYS A 67 6.32 11.07 12.11
N LEU A 68 6.06 11.09 10.80
CA LEU A 68 6.34 9.98 9.90
C LEU A 68 7.55 10.32 9.02
N SER A 69 8.59 9.49 9.09
CA SER A 69 9.71 9.52 8.15
C SER A 69 9.54 8.34 7.19
N TYR A 70 9.12 8.65 5.96
CA TYR A 70 8.82 7.65 4.94
C TYR A 70 9.89 7.64 3.83
N ALA A 71 10.41 6.46 3.47
CA ALA A 71 11.44 6.29 2.45
C ALA A 71 10.92 6.49 1.01
N GLY A 72 9.69 6.97 0.87
CA GLY A 72 9.01 7.24 -0.38
C GLY A 72 8.43 8.64 -0.44
N LYS A 73 7.36 8.78 -1.20
CA LYS A 73 6.60 10.02 -1.35
C LYS A 73 5.18 9.83 -0.83
N LEU A 74 4.78 10.64 0.14
CA LEU A 74 3.38 10.75 0.56
C LEU A 74 2.57 11.46 -0.53
N TYR A 75 1.39 10.91 -0.85
CA TYR A 75 0.48 11.57 -1.79
C TYR A 75 -0.89 11.89 -1.19
N CYS A 76 -1.27 11.23 -0.08
CA CYS A 76 -2.51 11.50 0.61
C CYS A 76 -2.34 11.35 2.13
N THR A 77 -2.91 12.29 2.90
CA THR A 77 -2.95 12.22 4.37
C THR A 77 -4.26 12.77 4.89
N TYR A 78 -4.78 12.22 5.98
CA TYR A 78 -5.99 12.71 6.63
C TYR A 78 -5.97 12.43 8.14
N PRO A 79 -6.00 13.51 8.99
CA PRO A 79 -5.92 14.93 8.61
C PRO A 79 -4.64 15.29 7.85
N ALA A 80 -4.57 16.53 7.34
CA ALA A 80 -3.40 17.02 6.61
C ALA A 80 -2.12 16.89 7.44
N TYR A 81 -1.05 16.35 6.81
CA TYR A 81 0.26 16.17 7.41
C TYR A 81 1.11 17.43 7.21
N ASN A 82 1.12 18.31 8.20
CA ASN A 82 1.91 19.55 8.18
C ASN A 82 3.23 19.34 8.94
N ASP A 83 4.18 18.59 8.37
CA ASP A 83 5.44 18.16 9.00
C ASP A 83 5.26 17.38 10.32
N GLY A 84 4.10 16.75 10.50
CA GLY A 84 3.68 15.96 11.64
C GLY A 84 2.24 16.27 12.03
N TRP A 85 1.61 15.34 12.75
CA TRP A 85 0.30 15.53 13.34
C TRP A 85 0.44 15.89 14.81
N ARG A 86 -0.25 16.95 15.24
CA ARG A 86 -0.43 17.30 16.64
C ARG A 86 -1.89 17.13 17.02
N VAL A 87 -2.15 16.23 17.94
CA VAL A 87 -3.51 15.87 18.35
C VAL A 87 -3.65 15.76 19.86
N ILE A 88 -4.85 16.00 20.36
CA ILE A 88 -5.26 15.53 21.69
C ILE A 88 -5.90 14.15 21.49
N ALA A 89 -5.30 13.10 22.01
CA ALA A 89 -5.83 11.74 21.95
C ALA A 89 -6.52 11.37 23.27
N ARG A 90 -7.64 10.66 23.16
CA ARG A 90 -8.40 10.14 24.30
C ARG A 90 -8.20 8.62 24.43
N PRO A 91 -8.44 8.03 25.62
CA PRO A 91 -8.31 6.59 25.84
C PRO A 91 -9.17 5.71 24.92
N ASP A 92 -10.28 6.24 24.40
CA ASP A 92 -11.17 5.57 23.45
C ASP A 92 -10.62 5.59 22.00
N GLY A 93 -9.49 6.26 21.78
CA GLY A 93 -8.82 6.41 20.49
C GLY A 93 -9.32 7.58 19.64
N MET A 94 -10.29 8.38 20.12
CA MET A 94 -10.69 9.60 19.42
C MET A 94 -9.62 10.66 19.54
N LEU A 95 -9.37 11.34 18.42
CA LEU A 95 -8.34 12.37 18.26
C LEU A 95 -9.00 13.73 17.99
N THR A 96 -8.52 14.78 18.64
CA THR A 96 -8.84 16.16 18.23
C THR A 96 -7.59 16.79 17.64
N SER A 97 -7.62 17.14 16.37
CA SER A 97 -6.50 17.76 15.67
C SER A 97 -6.30 19.20 16.15
N LEU A 98 -5.08 19.57 16.56
CA LEU A 98 -4.74 20.92 16.94
C LEU A 98 -4.61 21.88 15.74
N ALA A 99 -4.55 21.34 14.52
CA ALA A 99 -4.46 22.17 13.31
C ALA A 99 -5.81 22.77 12.89
N ASP A 100 -6.93 22.06 13.12
CA ASP A 100 -8.26 22.47 12.66
C ASP A 100 -9.37 22.31 13.71
N GLY A 101 -9.06 21.76 14.88
CA GLY A 101 -10.00 21.55 15.99
C GLY A 101 -11.05 20.47 15.75
N LYS A 102 -10.90 19.65 14.69
CA LYS A 102 -11.85 18.59 14.34
C LYS A 102 -11.49 17.26 14.97
N GLU A 103 -12.50 16.39 15.06
CA GLU A 103 -12.34 15.03 15.58
C GLU A 103 -12.05 14.04 14.46
N TYR A 104 -11.18 13.05 14.78
CA TYR A 104 -10.73 11.98 13.89
C TYR A 104 -10.64 10.67 14.66
N SER A 105 -10.93 9.55 13.97
CA SER A 105 -10.81 8.21 14.58
C SER A 105 -9.38 7.66 14.52
N TYR A 106 -8.56 8.17 13.62
CA TYR A 106 -7.16 7.78 13.38
C TYR A 106 -6.45 8.83 12.52
N LEU A 107 -5.14 8.70 12.41
CA LEU A 107 -4.33 9.40 11.41
C LEU A 107 -4.15 8.47 10.21
N PHE A 108 -4.36 8.99 9.01
CA PHE A 108 -4.27 8.22 7.77
C PHE A 108 -3.21 8.80 6.84
N TRP A 109 -2.52 7.91 6.12
CA TRP A 109 -1.62 8.29 5.06
C TRP A 109 -1.55 7.23 3.96
N ASP A 110 -1.24 7.67 2.74
CA ASP A 110 -0.90 6.84 1.60
C ASP A 110 0.38 7.36 0.96
N GLY A 111 1.18 6.47 0.39
CA GLY A 111 2.45 6.82 -0.23
C GLY A 111 2.88 5.83 -1.32
N TYR A 112 3.94 6.20 -2.02
CA TYR A 112 4.66 5.33 -2.96
C TYR A 112 6.11 5.21 -2.53
N ALA A 113 6.60 3.99 -2.45
CA ALA A 113 8.01 3.70 -2.24
C ALA A 113 8.45 2.49 -3.06
N ASN A 114 9.72 2.40 -3.32
CA ASN A 114 10.33 1.19 -3.84
C ASN A 114 10.81 0.35 -2.65
N ILE A 115 9.90 -0.49 -2.14
CA ILE A 115 10.17 -1.38 -1.00
C ILE A 115 10.17 -2.81 -1.52
N GLU A 116 11.19 -3.55 -1.18
CA GLU A 116 11.27 -4.98 -1.44
C GLU A 116 10.67 -5.73 -0.24
N TYR A 117 9.61 -6.49 -0.50
CA TYR A 117 8.90 -7.24 0.52
C TYR A 117 9.31 -8.71 0.51
N ASP A 118 9.48 -9.29 1.70
CA ASP A 118 9.74 -10.73 1.83
C ASP A 118 8.44 -11.53 1.62
N MET A 119 8.41 -12.28 0.52
CA MET A 119 7.32 -13.17 0.15
C MET A 119 7.70 -14.65 0.29
N SER A 120 8.82 -14.97 0.96
CA SER A 120 9.33 -16.34 1.10
C SER A 120 8.52 -17.20 2.08
N ARG A 121 7.77 -16.58 2.99
CA ARG A 121 6.88 -17.21 3.98
C ARG A 121 5.54 -16.49 3.98
N GLY A 122 4.43 -17.25 4.14
CA GLY A 122 3.11 -16.64 4.11
C GLY A 122 1.98 -17.63 4.20
N PHE A 123 0.77 -17.17 3.98
CA PHE A 123 -0.45 -17.96 4.02
C PHE A 123 -1.09 -17.99 2.64
N VAL A 124 -1.43 -19.17 2.14
CA VAL A 124 -2.18 -19.31 0.89
C VAL A 124 -3.65 -19.54 1.22
N VAL A 125 -4.47 -18.52 0.98
CA VAL A 125 -5.86 -18.49 1.40
C VAL A 125 -6.76 -18.38 0.16
N LYS A 126 -7.83 -19.19 0.09
CA LYS A 126 -8.85 -19.02 -0.96
C LYS A 126 -9.53 -17.67 -0.81
N GLY A 127 -9.90 -17.06 -1.94
CA GLY A 127 -10.60 -15.78 -1.92
C GLY A 127 -11.86 -15.80 -1.05
N GLU A 128 -12.67 -16.87 -1.16
CA GLU A 128 -13.90 -17.06 -0.38
C GLU A 128 -13.66 -17.18 1.14
N ASP A 129 -12.50 -17.67 1.56
CA ASP A 129 -12.13 -17.87 2.98
C ASP A 129 -11.42 -16.65 3.59
N THR A 130 -11.09 -15.64 2.77
CA THR A 130 -10.25 -14.50 3.19
C THR A 130 -10.83 -13.75 4.39
N ALA A 131 -12.16 -13.57 4.47
CA ALA A 131 -12.77 -12.83 5.57
C ALA A 131 -12.54 -13.50 6.93
N VAL A 132 -12.75 -14.84 6.99
CA VAL A 132 -12.57 -15.62 8.22
C VAL A 132 -11.10 -15.67 8.59
N PHE A 133 -10.23 -15.94 7.60
CA PHE A 133 -8.79 -15.95 7.82
C PHE A 133 -8.27 -14.63 8.39
N LEU A 134 -8.64 -13.48 7.79
CA LEU A 134 -8.21 -12.17 8.26
C LEU A 134 -8.73 -11.87 9.67
N GLN A 135 -9.98 -12.22 9.97
CA GLN A 135 -10.53 -12.04 11.30
C GLN A 135 -9.74 -12.79 12.37
N ASP A 136 -9.45 -14.06 12.12
CA ASP A 136 -8.75 -14.93 13.07
C ASP A 136 -7.28 -14.50 13.25
N ILE A 137 -6.57 -14.24 12.14
CA ILE A 137 -5.16 -13.91 12.19
C ILE A 137 -4.89 -12.53 12.82
N LEU A 138 -5.69 -11.51 12.47
CA LEU A 138 -5.53 -10.16 13.00
C LEU A 138 -5.92 -10.09 14.48
N ALA A 139 -6.94 -10.84 14.90
CA ALA A 139 -7.27 -10.98 16.33
C ALA A 139 -6.12 -11.66 17.10
N LYS A 140 -5.53 -12.73 16.53
CA LYS A 140 -4.34 -13.41 17.11
C LYS A 140 -3.15 -12.46 17.21
N MET A 141 -2.96 -11.57 16.24
CA MET A 141 -1.90 -10.55 16.26
C MET A 141 -2.14 -9.45 17.31
N GLY A 142 -3.33 -9.36 17.94
CA GLY A 142 -3.65 -8.41 19.00
C GLY A 142 -4.47 -7.20 18.55
N MET A 143 -5.05 -7.22 17.36
CA MET A 143 -6.00 -6.18 16.92
C MET A 143 -7.36 -6.38 17.58
N THR A 144 -7.99 -5.28 17.97
CA THR A 144 -9.38 -5.27 18.46
C THR A 144 -10.37 -5.45 17.32
N ALA A 145 -11.61 -5.82 17.65
CA ALA A 145 -12.69 -5.95 16.67
C ALA A 145 -12.92 -4.66 15.84
N LYS A 146 -12.78 -3.49 16.46
CA LYS A 146 -12.87 -2.20 15.77
C LYS A 146 -11.80 -2.09 14.68
N GLU A 147 -10.56 -2.40 15.01
CA GLU A 147 -9.40 -2.25 14.10
C GLU A 147 -9.42 -3.28 12.97
N TYR A 148 -9.63 -4.58 13.29
CA TYR A 148 -9.64 -5.58 12.23
C TYR A 148 -10.88 -5.50 11.33
N ASN A 149 -12.01 -5.03 11.83
CA ASN A 149 -13.18 -4.82 10.96
C ASN A 149 -12.92 -3.71 9.93
N GLU A 150 -12.29 -2.60 10.32
CA GLU A 150 -11.93 -1.54 9.38
C GLU A 150 -10.88 -2.02 8.36
N PHE A 151 -9.92 -2.83 8.80
CA PHE A 151 -8.97 -3.50 7.92
C PHE A 151 -9.67 -4.40 6.88
N ILE A 152 -10.53 -5.30 7.37
CA ILE A 152 -11.22 -6.28 6.52
C ILE A 152 -12.14 -5.60 5.51
N VAL A 153 -12.90 -4.60 5.91
CA VAL A 153 -13.81 -3.85 5.02
C VAL A 153 -13.05 -3.17 3.88
N TYR A 154 -11.81 -2.75 4.13
CA TYR A 154 -10.97 -2.15 3.09
C TYR A 154 -10.37 -3.19 2.13
N TRP A 155 -9.82 -4.29 2.65
CA TRP A 155 -9.05 -5.26 1.86
C TRP A 155 -9.91 -6.35 1.20
N LEU A 156 -10.94 -6.85 1.88
CA LEU A 156 -11.76 -7.95 1.42
C LEU A 156 -12.36 -7.76 0.01
N PRO A 157 -12.87 -6.58 -0.40
CA PRO A 157 -13.40 -6.38 -1.75
C PRO A 157 -12.37 -6.62 -2.87
N ARG A 158 -11.08 -6.50 -2.58
CA ARG A 158 -9.97 -6.73 -3.51
C ARG A 158 -9.58 -8.21 -3.57
N MET A 159 -9.74 -8.92 -2.46
CA MET A 159 -9.18 -10.26 -2.25
C MET A 159 -10.19 -11.38 -2.46
N GLN A 160 -11.45 -11.19 -2.08
CA GLN A 160 -12.46 -12.27 -2.03
C GLN A 160 -12.81 -12.89 -3.39
N LYS A 161 -12.53 -12.22 -4.51
CA LYS A 161 -12.83 -12.71 -5.86
C LYS A 161 -11.65 -13.43 -6.51
N ASN A 162 -10.47 -13.38 -5.89
CA ASN A 162 -9.31 -14.11 -6.38
C ASN A 162 -9.51 -15.61 -6.12
N PRO A 163 -9.04 -16.52 -6.99
CA PRO A 163 -9.03 -17.94 -6.67
C PRO A 163 -8.27 -18.21 -5.37
N TYR A 164 -7.07 -17.62 -5.23
CA TYR A 164 -6.26 -17.67 -4.02
C TYR A 164 -5.54 -16.33 -3.81
N ASN A 165 -5.11 -16.11 -2.57
CA ASN A 165 -4.25 -15.00 -2.17
C ASN A 165 -3.04 -15.57 -1.42
N LEU A 166 -1.82 -15.20 -1.81
CA LEU A 166 -0.65 -15.35 -0.96
C LEU A 166 -0.55 -14.10 -0.07
N ILE A 167 -0.67 -14.29 1.23
CA ILE A 167 -0.73 -13.21 2.22
C ILE A 167 0.50 -13.29 3.12
N THR A 168 1.20 -12.18 3.28
CA THR A 168 2.32 -12.03 4.24
C THR A 168 2.08 -10.84 5.15
N PHE A 169 2.70 -10.85 6.31
CA PHE A 169 2.74 -9.69 7.22
C PHE A 169 4.19 -9.26 7.39
N GLN A 170 4.49 -8.03 7.02
CA GLN A 170 5.86 -7.51 6.99
C GLN A 170 6.25 -6.90 8.34
N GLY A 171 7.49 -7.16 8.77
CA GLY A 171 8.11 -6.53 9.94
C GLY A 171 9.04 -5.39 9.53
N ASP A 172 10.37 -5.64 9.66
CA ASP A 172 11.41 -4.63 9.47
C ASP A 172 11.39 -4.00 8.07
N ALA A 173 11.11 -4.79 7.03
CA ALA A 173 10.98 -4.28 5.66
C ALA A 173 9.98 -3.12 5.54
N TYR A 174 8.92 -3.12 6.34
CA TYR A 174 7.98 -2.01 6.42
C TYR A 174 8.42 -0.93 7.41
N THR A 175 8.77 -1.33 8.65
CA THR A 175 8.99 -0.37 9.75
C THR A 175 10.22 0.48 9.57
N GLU A 176 11.26 -0.02 8.90
CA GLU A 176 12.47 0.74 8.55
C GLU A 176 12.23 1.77 7.44
N ASN A 177 11.25 1.51 6.56
CA ASN A 177 10.88 2.40 5.46
C ASN A 177 9.77 3.41 5.81
N ALA A 178 9.06 3.19 6.93
CA ALA A 178 7.99 4.04 7.44
C ALA A 178 8.18 4.25 8.95
N VAL A 179 9.20 5.03 9.34
CA VAL A 179 9.55 5.25 10.74
C VAL A 179 8.58 6.23 11.39
N LEU A 180 7.98 5.82 12.50
CA LEU A 180 7.13 6.66 13.33
C LEU A 180 7.92 7.19 14.55
N ASP A 181 8.00 8.52 14.66
CA ASP A 181 8.51 9.21 15.86
C ASP A 181 7.30 9.82 16.59
N ILE A 182 7.02 9.32 17.79
CA ILE A 182 5.82 9.63 18.56
C ILE A 182 6.23 10.19 19.92
N THR A 183 5.70 11.37 20.25
CA THR A 183 5.95 12.04 21.52
C THR A 183 4.61 12.40 22.20
N PRO A 184 4.37 11.96 23.46
CA PRO A 184 5.25 11.10 24.27
C PRO A 184 5.46 9.73 23.65
N LYS A 185 6.58 9.08 24.01
CA LYS A 185 6.89 7.74 23.51
C LYS A 185 5.83 6.73 23.98
N PRO A 186 5.25 5.92 23.09
CA PRO A 186 4.31 4.88 23.49
C PRO A 186 5.01 3.76 24.31
N ASP A 187 4.25 3.16 25.22
CA ASP A 187 4.70 1.99 25.98
C ASP A 187 4.64 0.72 25.15
N SER A 188 3.69 0.65 24.21
CA SER A 188 3.55 -0.47 23.29
C SER A 188 3.11 -0.01 21.91
N ILE A 189 3.61 -0.68 20.85
CA ILE A 189 3.27 -0.38 19.47
C ILE A 189 3.08 -1.66 18.67
N LEU A 190 1.90 -1.81 18.06
CA LEU A 190 1.57 -2.87 17.10
C LEU A 190 1.56 -2.27 15.70
N ARG A 191 2.35 -2.83 14.79
CA ARG A 191 2.36 -2.42 13.38
C ARG A 191 2.10 -3.63 12.49
N VAL A 192 0.96 -3.63 11.80
CA VAL A 192 0.50 -4.72 10.93
C VAL A 192 0.48 -4.22 9.49
N PHE A 193 1.43 -4.68 8.69
CA PHE A 193 1.48 -4.35 7.27
C PHE A 193 1.33 -5.61 6.42
N MET A 194 0.16 -5.76 5.80
CA MET A 194 -0.15 -6.90 4.94
C MET A 194 0.36 -6.65 3.51
N VAL A 195 1.09 -7.61 2.98
CA VAL A 195 1.40 -7.69 1.55
C VAL A 195 0.70 -8.91 0.99
N TYR A 196 -0.08 -8.75 -0.08
CA TYR A 196 -0.67 -9.90 -0.71
C TYR A 196 -0.47 -9.90 -2.22
N ARG A 197 -0.47 -11.11 -2.78
CA ARG A 197 -0.43 -11.36 -4.22
C ARG A 197 -1.59 -12.26 -4.61
N PRO A 198 -2.44 -11.86 -5.59
CA PRO A 198 -3.45 -12.73 -6.15
C PRO A 198 -2.79 -13.91 -6.88
N LEU A 199 -3.33 -15.13 -6.69
CA LEU A 199 -2.86 -16.35 -7.34
C LEU A 199 -4.01 -17.05 -8.07
N GLU A 200 -3.71 -17.64 -9.23
CA GLU A 200 -4.67 -18.49 -9.97
C GLU A 200 -4.73 -19.92 -9.40
N THR A 201 -3.61 -20.40 -8.89
CA THR A 201 -3.48 -21.73 -8.26
C THR A 201 -2.71 -21.59 -6.94
N PRO A 202 -2.98 -22.49 -5.96
CA PRO A 202 -2.25 -22.46 -4.70
C PRO A 202 -0.78 -22.83 -4.93
N VAL A 203 0.10 -22.24 -4.11
CA VAL A 203 1.52 -22.57 -4.04
C VAL A 203 1.84 -23.19 -2.69
N GLU A 204 2.85 -24.05 -2.65
CA GLU A 204 3.39 -24.53 -1.38
C GLU A 204 4.36 -23.50 -0.82
N ILE A 205 4.13 -23.08 0.42
CA ILE A 205 4.94 -22.10 1.12
C ILE A 205 4.93 -22.39 2.62
N GLU A 206 6.02 -22.05 3.31
CA GLU A 206 6.10 -22.18 4.76
C GLU A 206 5.29 -21.07 5.43
N GLU A 207 4.41 -21.45 6.38
CA GLU A 207 3.67 -20.47 7.18
C GLU A 207 4.56 -19.88 8.28
N PRO A 208 4.52 -18.54 8.49
CA PRO A 208 5.23 -17.91 9.59
C PRO A 208 4.52 -18.17 10.92
N GLU A 209 5.30 -18.22 11.99
CA GLU A 209 4.73 -18.15 13.34
C GLU A 209 4.20 -16.74 13.62
N ILE A 210 2.95 -16.66 14.07
CA ILE A 210 2.33 -15.39 14.46
C ILE A 210 2.44 -15.23 15.97
N VAL A 211 3.20 -14.22 16.37
CA VAL A 211 3.34 -13.82 17.79
C VAL A 211 2.19 -12.89 18.16
N SER A 212 1.55 -13.17 19.30
CA SER A 212 0.53 -12.31 19.84
C SER A 212 1.13 -11.06 20.48
N PHE A 213 0.51 -9.91 20.24
CA PHE A 213 0.89 -8.64 20.84
C PHE A 213 0.06 -8.36 22.09
N GLU A 214 0.74 -7.97 23.18
CA GLU A 214 0.10 -7.52 24.40
C GLU A 214 0.15 -6.00 24.51
N ARG A 215 -1.00 -5.38 24.72
CA ARG A 215 -1.13 -3.93 24.89
C ARG A 215 -0.77 -3.55 26.32
N SER A 216 -0.01 -2.49 26.49
CA SER A 216 0.32 -1.94 27.81
C SER A 216 0.47 -0.42 27.73
N GLY A 217 -0.01 0.28 28.75
CA GLY A 217 0.10 1.73 28.88
C GLY A 217 -0.42 2.48 27.64
N PHE A 218 0.29 3.52 27.24
CA PHE A 218 0.01 4.20 25.97
C PHE A 218 0.32 3.27 24.79
N THR A 219 -0.73 2.78 24.15
CA THR A 219 -0.65 1.85 23.03
C THR A 219 -0.89 2.58 21.70
N VAL A 220 -0.04 2.28 20.73
CA VAL A 220 -0.23 2.71 19.33
C VAL A 220 -0.48 1.48 18.46
N VAL A 221 -1.46 1.56 17.58
CA VAL A 221 -1.73 0.53 16.57
C VAL A 221 -1.70 1.16 15.20
N GLU A 222 -0.88 0.61 14.31
CA GLU A 222 -0.91 0.97 12.90
C GLU A 222 -1.19 -0.27 12.06
N TRP A 223 -2.06 -0.12 11.06
CA TRP A 223 -2.21 -1.13 10.03
C TRP A 223 -2.31 -0.52 8.65
N GLY A 224 -1.81 -1.24 7.67
CA GLY A 224 -1.85 -0.92 6.25
C GLY A 224 -1.52 -2.12 5.41
N GLY A 225 -1.23 -1.92 4.14
CA GLY A 225 -0.80 -3.01 3.27
C GLY A 225 -0.52 -2.58 1.84
N THR A 226 -0.28 -3.57 0.99
CA THR A 226 -0.15 -3.39 -0.47
C THR A 226 -0.55 -4.66 -1.21
N GLU A 227 -1.01 -4.47 -2.44
CA GLU A 227 -1.22 -5.54 -3.41
C GLU A 227 -0.04 -5.61 -4.36
N LEU A 228 0.57 -6.78 -4.50
CA LEU A 228 1.59 -7.04 -5.52
C LEU A 228 0.93 -7.54 -6.80
N PRO A 229 1.51 -7.24 -7.97
CA PRO A 229 1.02 -7.79 -9.24
C PRO A 229 1.09 -9.32 -9.25
N ARG A 230 0.22 -9.92 -10.08
CA ARG A 230 0.17 -11.37 -10.31
C ARG A 230 1.44 -11.94 -10.89
#